data_a10c320c3b960c8086cb017b16f5326a
#
_entry.id   a10c320c3b960c8086cb017b16f5326a
#
_cell.length_a   1.000
_cell.length_b   1.000
_cell.length_c   1.000
_cell.angle_alpha   90.00
_cell.angle_beta   90.00
_cell.angle_gamma   90.00
#
_symmetry.space_group_name_H-M   'P 1'
#
loop_
_entity.id
_entity.type
_entity.pdbx_description
1 polymer ?
#
loop_
_entity_poly.entity_id
_entity_poly.type
_entity_poly.pdbx_seq_one_letter_code
_entity_poly.pdbx_strand_id
1 'polypeptide(L)'
;MNSTNSFVLAFMTTGLYTGGAERMLYNLLSKIDRQRFKPVVISLMDRGSWGTRIDALDIPIYTIGMKEGKPPTPGIISRLINTVRQIQPDLIQGWMYHGNLAAQFVQIFSARKIPILWNIQHSMYSLEYEKLMSRLVIHSGAKFSHSPSSIIYVSETGKSQHEKIGYWSNNGCVIPNATDSSLFAPSQQAKKDVRSELGLAEDDLLIGQFARFHPMKDHANFLNAARLLLENIAENVHFVLAGTEVNRDNQILLELIQKLELSHKVHLLGERSDMPRLTAALDIMTVASAYGEAFPLVLGEAMSCAVPCVVTDVGDSGWIVGNTGRVVPPRNSEALANAWQELIELGKQGRNILGQATRNRNTELFSLDSIVARYEEEYKNVLSQQLQKQPALV
;
A
#
# COMPACT_ATOMS: atom_id res chain seq x y z
N MET A 1 21.10 25.58 25.18
CA MET A 1 19.78 25.03 24.92
C MET A 1 19.44 25.33 23.47
N ASN A 2 19.72 24.42 22.55
CA ASN A 2 19.36 24.60 21.14
C ASN A 2 17.85 24.43 21.02
N SER A 3 17.12 25.49 20.74
CA SER A 3 15.73 25.41 20.31
C SER A 3 15.70 24.62 19.00
N THR A 4 15.39 23.34 19.06
CA THR A 4 15.13 22.55 17.87
C THR A 4 13.87 23.12 17.22
N ASN A 5 14.03 24.00 16.21
CA ASN A 5 12.90 24.47 15.40
C ASN A 5 12.23 23.26 14.79
N SER A 6 11.00 22.98 15.21
CA SER A 6 10.19 21.93 14.60
C SER A 6 9.58 22.45 13.29
N PHE A 7 9.65 21.64 12.22
CA PHE A 7 9.14 22.00 10.89
C PHE A 7 7.69 21.56 10.70
N VAL A 8 6.86 22.43 10.14
CA VAL A 8 5.47 22.13 9.78
C VAL A 8 5.45 21.41 8.44
N LEU A 9 5.03 20.14 8.42
CA LEU A 9 4.86 19.33 7.22
C LEU A 9 3.37 19.21 6.85
N ALA A 10 2.98 19.72 5.69
CA ALA A 10 1.62 19.57 5.19
C ALA A 10 1.53 18.40 4.22
N PHE A 11 0.74 17.38 4.57
CA PHE A 11 0.43 16.23 3.70
C PHE A 11 -0.86 16.52 2.94
N MET A 12 -0.76 16.67 1.62
CA MET A 12 -1.89 17.01 0.76
C MET A 12 -2.35 15.79 -0.02
N THR A 13 -3.52 15.26 0.31
CA THR A 13 -4.09 14.05 -0.31
C THR A 13 -5.43 14.33 -0.99
N THR A 14 -5.83 13.48 -1.94
CA THR A 14 -7.14 13.57 -2.61
C THR A 14 -8.30 13.42 -1.62
N GLY A 15 -8.24 12.39 -0.79
CA GLY A 15 -9.21 12.06 0.25
C GLY A 15 -8.59 11.09 1.23
N LEU A 16 -9.34 10.72 2.27
CA LEU A 16 -8.89 9.79 3.33
C LEU A 16 -9.83 8.57 3.39
N TYR A 17 -10.09 7.97 2.23
CA TYR A 17 -10.92 6.78 2.11
C TYR A 17 -10.11 5.49 2.32
N THR A 18 -10.77 4.33 2.26
CA THR A 18 -10.12 3.04 2.43
C THR A 18 -9.24 2.69 1.22
N GLY A 19 -7.94 2.64 1.42
CA GLY A 19 -6.96 2.30 0.38
C GLY A 19 -5.55 2.08 0.96
N GLY A 20 -4.68 1.48 0.15
CA GLY A 20 -3.29 1.21 0.55
C GLY A 20 -2.48 2.50 0.72
N ALA A 21 -2.72 3.51 -0.12
CA ALA A 21 -2.03 4.79 -0.05
C ALA A 21 -2.37 5.56 1.24
N GLU A 22 -3.65 5.59 1.62
CA GLU A 22 -4.12 6.25 2.84
C GLU A 22 -3.64 5.52 4.08
N ARG A 23 -3.59 4.19 4.02
CA ARG A 23 -3.03 3.37 5.10
C ARG A 23 -1.54 3.65 5.30
N MET A 24 -0.77 3.76 4.21
CA MET A 24 0.65 4.11 4.30
C MET A 24 0.85 5.53 4.85
N LEU A 25 0.01 6.49 4.45
CA LEU A 25 0.03 7.83 5.03
C LEU A 25 -0.20 7.78 6.55
N TYR A 26 -1.22 7.06 7.00
CA TYR A 26 -1.48 6.85 8.43
C TYR A 26 -0.28 6.22 9.15
N ASN A 27 0.31 5.18 8.58
CA ASN A 27 1.48 4.52 9.14
C ASN A 27 2.65 5.50 9.33
N LEU A 28 2.96 6.29 8.30
CA LEU A 28 3.98 7.34 8.37
C LEU A 28 3.66 8.36 9.47
N LEU A 29 2.43 8.86 9.52
CA LEU A 29 1.97 9.84 10.51
C LEU A 29 2.00 9.31 11.94
N SER A 30 1.78 8.01 12.14
CA SER A 30 1.78 7.38 13.46
C SER A 30 3.15 7.28 14.12
N LYS A 31 4.22 7.35 13.32
CA LYS A 31 5.61 7.11 13.78
C LYS A 31 6.56 8.28 13.55
N ILE A 32 6.17 9.28 12.76
CA ILE A 32 7.01 10.44 12.48
C ILE A 32 7.46 11.15 13.77
N ASP A 33 8.74 11.56 13.83
CA ASP A 33 9.31 12.25 14.99
C ASP A 33 8.63 13.62 15.23
N ARG A 34 7.72 13.66 16.21
CA ARG A 34 6.93 14.84 16.58
C ARG A 34 7.73 15.95 17.25
N GLN A 35 8.96 15.67 17.69
CA GLN A 35 9.84 16.71 18.21
C GLN A 35 10.42 17.55 17.08
N ARG A 36 10.66 16.93 15.92
CA ARG A 36 11.23 17.58 14.73
C ARG A 36 10.20 18.04 13.73
N PHE A 37 9.12 17.30 13.58
CA PHE A 37 8.10 17.53 12.56
C PHE A 37 6.72 17.69 13.17
N LYS A 38 6.00 18.71 12.72
CA LYS A 38 4.59 18.96 13.05
C LYS A 38 3.74 18.64 11.82
N PRO A 39 3.26 17.40 11.67
CA PRO A 39 2.44 17.03 10.53
C PRO A 39 1.05 17.66 10.61
N VAL A 40 0.55 18.05 9.44
CA VAL A 40 -0.81 18.54 9.21
C VAL A 40 -1.32 17.86 7.96
N VAL A 41 -2.57 17.42 7.92
CA VAL A 41 -3.17 16.79 6.74
C VAL A 41 -4.14 17.76 6.07
N ILE A 42 -4.04 17.89 4.75
CA ILE A 42 -4.98 18.62 3.89
C ILE A 42 -5.64 17.61 2.98
N SER A 43 -6.91 17.28 3.24
CA SER A 43 -7.73 16.47 2.36
C SER A 43 -8.44 17.36 1.34
N LEU A 44 -8.20 17.15 0.05
CA LEU A 44 -8.88 17.91 -1.00
C LEU A 44 -10.39 17.67 -1.02
N MET A 45 -10.83 16.48 -0.59
CA MET A 45 -12.24 16.12 -0.47
C MET A 45 -12.71 16.28 0.99
N ASP A 46 -13.13 15.22 1.62
CA ASP A 46 -13.58 15.15 3.01
C ASP A 46 -12.61 14.36 3.90
N ARG A 47 -13.04 14.04 5.12
CA ARG A 47 -12.23 13.31 6.11
C ARG A 47 -12.14 11.82 5.85
N GLY A 48 -13.05 11.24 5.06
CA GLY A 48 -13.10 9.82 4.79
C GLY A 48 -13.05 8.91 6.02
N SER A 49 -12.85 7.62 5.80
CA SER A 49 -12.79 6.60 6.86
C SER A 49 -11.50 6.65 7.71
N TRP A 50 -10.40 7.17 7.17
CA TRP A 50 -9.13 7.31 7.89
C TRP A 50 -9.04 8.59 8.73
N GLY A 51 -9.93 9.56 8.52
CA GLY A 51 -9.90 10.83 9.24
C GLY A 51 -9.96 10.64 10.77
N THR A 52 -10.86 9.81 11.28
CA THR A 52 -10.98 9.52 12.71
C THR A 52 -9.71 8.90 13.31
N ARG A 53 -9.03 8.03 12.55
CA ARG A 53 -7.78 7.40 12.98
C ARG A 53 -6.62 8.40 13.03
N ILE A 54 -6.56 9.33 12.08
CA ILE A 54 -5.55 10.40 12.06
C ILE A 54 -5.82 11.42 13.18
N ASP A 55 -7.10 11.73 13.45
CA ASP A 55 -7.47 12.56 14.60
C ASP A 55 -7.00 11.96 15.93
N ALA A 56 -7.11 10.63 16.08
CA ALA A 56 -6.63 9.93 17.27
C ALA A 56 -5.09 10.02 17.46
N LEU A 57 -4.37 10.50 16.45
CA LEU A 57 -2.94 10.82 16.55
C LEU A 57 -2.68 12.29 16.92
N ASP A 58 -3.70 13.08 17.25
CA ASP A 58 -3.62 14.53 17.50
C ASP A 58 -2.98 15.29 16.32
N ILE A 59 -3.34 14.91 15.07
CA ILE A 59 -2.90 15.58 13.86
C ILE A 59 -4.04 16.39 13.26
N PRO A 60 -3.86 17.71 13.05
CA PRO A 60 -4.88 18.54 12.44
C PRO A 60 -5.20 18.11 11.01
N ILE A 61 -6.50 18.02 10.69
CA ILE A 61 -6.99 17.71 9.34
C ILE A 61 -7.84 18.88 8.84
N TYR A 62 -7.43 19.44 7.69
CA TYR A 62 -8.17 20.47 6.96
C TYR A 62 -8.83 19.84 5.72
N THR A 63 -10.13 20.08 5.54
CA THR A 63 -10.88 19.59 4.38
C THR A 63 -11.22 20.73 3.44
N ILE A 64 -10.96 20.53 2.14
CA ILE A 64 -11.19 21.56 1.12
C ILE A 64 -12.59 21.46 0.52
N GLY A 65 -13.20 20.25 0.53
CA GLY A 65 -14.59 20.02 0.10
C GLY A 65 -14.74 19.91 -1.43
N MET A 66 -13.70 19.45 -2.13
CA MET A 66 -13.83 19.02 -3.53
C MET A 66 -14.83 17.88 -3.65
N LYS A 67 -15.59 17.88 -4.74
CA LYS A 67 -16.51 16.77 -5.06
C LYS A 67 -15.85 15.80 -6.03
N GLU A 68 -16.05 14.50 -5.78
CA GLU A 68 -15.54 13.45 -6.66
C GLU A 68 -15.98 13.66 -8.12
N GLY A 69 -15.04 13.46 -9.05
CA GLY A 69 -15.30 13.56 -10.48
C GLY A 69 -15.59 14.97 -11.01
N LYS A 70 -15.52 16.01 -10.17
CA LYS A 70 -15.75 17.40 -10.59
C LYS A 70 -14.46 18.21 -10.54
N PRO A 71 -14.25 19.13 -11.51
CA PRO A 71 -13.13 20.06 -11.45
C PRO A 71 -13.29 21.03 -10.26
N PRO A 72 -12.17 21.54 -9.70
CA PRO A 72 -12.22 22.50 -8.60
C PRO A 72 -12.86 23.82 -9.06
N THR A 73 -13.80 24.32 -8.25
CA THR A 73 -14.40 25.65 -8.47
C THR A 73 -13.48 26.77 -7.94
N PRO A 74 -13.66 28.05 -8.34
CA PRO A 74 -12.86 29.15 -7.79
C PRO A 74 -12.91 29.25 -6.27
N GLY A 75 -14.07 28.94 -5.65
CA GLY A 75 -14.22 28.90 -4.18
C GLY A 75 -13.39 27.79 -3.53
N ILE A 76 -13.29 26.62 -4.14
CA ILE A 76 -12.43 25.51 -3.70
C ILE A 76 -10.96 25.90 -3.80
N ILE A 77 -10.56 26.52 -4.91
CA ILE A 77 -9.19 27.01 -5.12
C ILE A 77 -8.82 28.05 -4.05
N SER A 78 -9.70 29.06 -3.84
CA SER A 78 -9.48 30.08 -2.80
C SER A 78 -9.37 29.48 -1.41
N ARG A 79 -10.22 28.49 -1.06
CA ARG A 79 -10.15 27.79 0.23
C ARG A 79 -8.80 27.07 0.39
N LEU A 80 -8.35 26.32 -0.62
CA LEU A 80 -7.07 25.62 -0.59
C LEU A 80 -5.90 26.58 -0.35
N ILE A 81 -5.83 27.69 -1.13
CA ILE A 81 -4.79 28.71 -0.98
C ILE A 81 -4.81 29.34 0.41
N ASN A 82 -6.00 29.70 0.92
CA ASN A 82 -6.14 30.30 2.25
C ASN A 82 -5.76 29.32 3.37
N THR A 83 -6.11 28.03 3.23
CA THR A 83 -5.71 26.99 4.17
C THR A 83 -4.18 26.85 4.24
N VAL A 84 -3.50 26.81 3.09
CA VAL A 84 -2.03 26.73 3.07
C VAL A 84 -1.38 27.99 3.65
N ARG A 85 -1.95 29.20 3.36
CA ARG A 85 -1.49 30.45 3.95
C ARG A 85 -1.67 30.50 5.48
N GLN A 86 -2.75 29.93 6.01
CA GLN A 86 -3.00 29.83 7.44
C GLN A 86 -2.02 28.85 8.12
N ILE A 87 -1.77 27.70 7.52
CA ILE A 87 -0.86 26.67 8.05
C ILE A 87 0.60 27.11 8.01
N GLN A 88 1.01 27.85 6.98
CA GLN A 88 2.38 28.27 6.72
C GLN A 88 3.40 27.11 6.76
N PRO A 89 3.17 26.02 6.00
CA PRO A 89 4.02 24.85 6.08
C PRO A 89 5.45 25.14 5.62
N ASP A 90 6.42 24.47 6.23
CA ASP A 90 7.83 24.52 5.83
C ASP A 90 8.12 23.59 4.66
N LEU A 91 7.29 22.54 4.48
CA LEU A 91 7.32 21.61 3.38
C LEU A 91 5.91 21.11 3.09
N ILE A 92 5.57 20.92 1.80
CA ILE A 92 4.32 20.26 1.39
C ILE A 92 4.67 18.94 0.71
N GLN A 93 4.11 17.84 1.23
CA GLN A 93 4.14 16.56 0.54
C GLN A 93 2.79 16.29 -0.11
N GLY A 94 2.76 16.28 -1.44
CA GLY A 94 1.63 15.76 -2.19
C GLY A 94 1.56 14.23 -2.03
N TRP A 95 0.36 13.70 -1.92
CA TRP A 95 0.09 12.28 -1.79
C TRP A 95 -0.83 11.82 -2.89
N MET A 96 -0.33 10.97 -3.79
CA MET A 96 -0.95 10.58 -5.06
C MET A 96 -1.11 11.75 -6.04
N TYR A 97 -1.54 11.48 -7.25
CA TYR A 97 -1.50 12.41 -8.38
C TYR A 97 -2.21 13.75 -8.13
N HIS A 98 -3.45 13.71 -7.59
CA HIS A 98 -4.21 14.96 -7.34
C HIS A 98 -3.58 15.76 -6.21
N GLY A 99 -3.13 15.11 -5.14
CA GLY A 99 -2.40 15.76 -4.04
C GLY A 99 -1.10 16.38 -4.53
N ASN A 100 -0.36 15.68 -5.39
CA ASN A 100 0.89 16.15 -6.00
C ASN A 100 0.67 17.42 -6.84
N LEU A 101 -0.31 17.42 -7.74
CA LEU A 101 -0.63 18.57 -8.57
C LEU A 101 -1.20 19.74 -7.76
N ALA A 102 -2.03 19.47 -6.75
CA ALA A 102 -2.56 20.51 -5.87
C ALA A 102 -1.44 21.18 -5.05
N ALA A 103 -0.47 20.41 -4.54
CA ALA A 103 0.72 20.92 -3.86
C ALA A 103 1.55 21.83 -4.80
N GLN A 104 1.73 21.41 -6.05
CA GLN A 104 2.44 22.21 -7.04
C GLN A 104 1.67 23.49 -7.41
N PHE A 105 0.35 23.40 -7.50
CA PHE A 105 -0.51 24.54 -7.84
C PHE A 105 -0.48 25.63 -6.75
N VAL A 106 -0.56 25.27 -5.47
CA VAL A 106 -0.58 26.27 -4.38
C VAL A 106 0.75 27.02 -4.27
N GLN A 107 1.85 26.45 -4.75
CA GLN A 107 3.16 27.11 -4.79
C GLN A 107 3.13 28.40 -5.60
N ILE A 108 2.33 28.48 -6.67
CA ILE A 108 2.20 29.67 -7.53
C ILE A 108 1.65 30.87 -6.73
N PHE A 109 0.82 30.60 -5.72
CA PHE A 109 0.17 31.62 -4.88
C PHE A 109 0.84 31.82 -3.52
N SER A 110 1.97 31.16 -3.30
CA SER A 110 2.73 31.28 -2.06
C SER A 110 3.68 32.47 -2.09
N ALA A 111 3.68 33.28 -1.04
CA ALA A 111 4.60 34.40 -0.92
C ALA A 111 6.07 33.98 -0.77
N ARG A 112 6.29 32.77 -0.24
CA ARG A 112 7.62 32.14 -0.12
C ARG A 112 7.70 30.87 -0.95
N LYS A 113 8.90 30.50 -1.37
CA LYS A 113 9.12 29.23 -2.05
C LYS A 113 9.11 28.11 -1.02
N ILE A 114 8.03 27.32 -0.99
CA ILE A 114 7.88 26.14 -0.12
C ILE A 114 8.39 24.92 -0.89
N PRO A 115 9.33 24.12 -0.35
CA PRO A 115 9.73 22.90 -1.00
C PRO A 115 8.57 21.90 -1.07
N ILE A 116 8.45 21.23 -2.22
CA ILE A 116 7.38 20.27 -2.50
C ILE A 116 7.99 18.92 -2.78
N LEU A 117 7.46 17.90 -2.09
CA LEU A 117 7.71 16.50 -2.41
C LEU A 117 6.45 15.89 -3.00
N TRP A 118 6.62 15.02 -3.97
CA TRP A 118 5.55 14.18 -4.48
C TRP A 118 5.69 12.77 -3.95
N ASN A 119 4.56 12.11 -3.70
CA ASN A 119 4.51 10.69 -3.36
C ASN A 119 3.59 9.98 -4.34
N ILE A 120 4.07 8.88 -4.93
CA ILE A 120 3.35 8.06 -5.92
C ILE A 120 3.29 6.62 -5.41
N GLN A 121 2.09 6.22 -5.00
CA GLN A 121 1.77 4.90 -4.43
C GLN A 121 1.18 3.93 -5.47
N HIS A 122 1.42 4.19 -6.75
CA HIS A 122 0.76 3.49 -7.85
C HIS A 122 1.76 2.98 -8.87
N SER A 123 1.47 1.79 -9.42
CA SER A 123 2.16 1.19 -10.57
C SER A 123 1.20 1.23 -11.76
N MET A 124 1.67 1.72 -12.89
CA MET A 124 0.91 1.78 -14.13
C MET A 124 1.29 0.61 -15.03
N TYR A 125 0.40 -0.36 -15.18
CA TYR A 125 0.60 -1.42 -16.17
C TYR A 125 0.43 -0.88 -17.60
N SER A 126 -0.66 -0.13 -17.84
CA SER A 126 -0.92 0.61 -19.07
C SER A 126 -1.88 1.76 -18.77
N LEU A 127 -1.67 2.91 -19.42
CA LEU A 127 -2.59 4.04 -19.34
C LEU A 127 -4.00 3.70 -19.87
N GLU A 128 -4.14 2.68 -20.70
CA GLU A 128 -5.43 2.24 -21.25
C GLU A 128 -6.39 1.74 -20.16
N TYR A 129 -5.87 1.18 -19.07
CA TYR A 129 -6.67 0.74 -17.92
C TYR A 129 -7.07 1.87 -16.99
N GLU A 130 -6.50 3.07 -17.17
CA GLU A 130 -6.82 4.23 -16.36
C GLU A 130 -8.05 4.98 -16.91
N LYS A 131 -8.89 5.51 -16.01
CA LYS A 131 -10.01 6.39 -16.38
C LYS A 131 -9.46 7.64 -17.10
N LEU A 132 -10.22 8.18 -18.06
CA LEU A 132 -9.77 9.34 -18.87
C LEU A 132 -9.25 10.51 -18.01
N MET A 133 -9.96 10.86 -16.93
CA MET A 133 -9.54 11.94 -16.02
C MET A 133 -8.24 11.60 -15.30
N SER A 134 -8.04 10.35 -14.89
CA SER A 134 -6.78 9.88 -14.30
C SER A 134 -5.62 10.02 -15.28
N ARG A 135 -5.83 9.65 -16.55
CA ARG A 135 -4.81 9.83 -17.61
C ARG A 135 -4.39 11.28 -17.77
N LEU A 136 -5.36 12.21 -17.79
CA LEU A 136 -5.08 13.64 -17.87
C LEU A 136 -4.26 14.15 -16.69
N VAL A 137 -4.59 13.70 -15.49
CA VAL A 137 -3.89 14.07 -14.25
C VAL A 137 -2.46 13.50 -14.25
N ILE A 138 -2.28 12.25 -14.67
CA ILE A 138 -0.97 11.59 -14.80
C ILE A 138 -0.09 12.32 -15.85
N HIS A 139 -0.62 12.60 -17.03
CA HIS A 139 0.13 13.35 -18.05
C HIS A 139 0.46 14.79 -17.62
N SER A 140 -0.45 15.45 -16.91
CA SER A 140 -0.16 16.76 -16.31
C SER A 140 0.96 16.65 -15.29
N GLY A 141 0.92 15.57 -14.45
CA GLY A 141 2.00 15.24 -13.52
C GLY A 141 3.34 15.12 -14.24
N ALA A 142 3.42 14.39 -15.35
CA ALA A 142 4.66 14.25 -16.13
C ALA A 142 5.24 15.61 -16.54
N LYS A 143 4.40 16.55 -17.05
CA LYS A 143 4.85 17.89 -17.44
C LYS A 143 5.40 18.72 -16.28
N PHE A 144 4.86 18.57 -15.08
CA PHE A 144 5.26 19.36 -13.91
C PHE A 144 6.26 18.63 -13.01
N SER A 145 6.63 17.39 -13.31
CA SER A 145 7.47 16.54 -12.47
C SER A 145 8.92 17.00 -12.28
N HIS A 146 9.38 17.98 -13.07
CA HIS A 146 10.68 18.64 -12.89
C HIS A 146 10.68 19.68 -11.75
N SER A 147 9.50 20.10 -11.28
CA SER A 147 9.35 21.20 -10.33
C SER A 147 9.44 20.80 -8.86
N PRO A 148 8.93 19.62 -8.39
CA PRO A 148 9.11 19.22 -7.01
C PRO A 148 10.58 18.99 -6.67
N SER A 149 10.93 19.18 -5.40
CA SER A 149 12.29 18.95 -4.90
C SER A 149 12.66 17.48 -4.96
N SER A 150 11.68 16.59 -4.76
CA SER A 150 11.84 15.14 -4.84
C SER A 150 10.52 14.47 -5.20
N ILE A 151 10.59 13.31 -5.88
CA ILE A 151 9.46 12.42 -6.16
C ILE A 151 9.75 11.08 -5.52
N ILE A 152 8.94 10.71 -4.53
CA ILE A 152 9.04 9.44 -3.82
C ILE A 152 8.10 8.43 -4.49
N TYR A 153 8.66 7.36 -5.02
CA TYR A 153 7.94 6.20 -5.55
C TYR A 153 7.99 5.05 -4.54
N VAL A 154 6.96 4.22 -4.49
CA VAL A 154 6.96 3.07 -3.57
C VAL A 154 7.60 1.82 -4.14
N SER A 155 7.94 1.82 -5.43
CA SER A 155 8.52 0.68 -6.13
C SER A 155 9.43 1.12 -7.27
N GLU A 156 10.44 0.33 -7.59
CA GLU A 156 11.32 0.56 -8.75
C GLU A 156 10.52 0.40 -10.06
N THR A 157 9.63 -0.58 -10.10
CA THR A 157 8.72 -0.76 -11.24
C THR A 157 7.85 0.49 -11.45
N GLY A 158 7.24 1.01 -10.39
CA GLY A 158 6.42 2.23 -10.45
C GLY A 158 7.23 3.43 -10.93
N LYS A 159 8.45 3.63 -10.40
CA LYS A 159 9.38 4.68 -10.84
C LYS A 159 9.67 4.57 -12.34
N SER A 160 10.14 3.41 -12.79
CA SER A 160 10.48 3.15 -14.19
C SER A 160 9.29 3.40 -15.13
N GLN A 161 8.09 2.97 -14.75
CA GLN A 161 6.87 3.18 -15.55
C GLN A 161 6.52 4.67 -15.69
N HIS A 162 6.65 5.46 -14.60
CA HIS A 162 6.38 6.90 -14.65
C HIS A 162 7.43 7.64 -15.46
N GLU A 163 8.70 7.30 -15.30
CA GLU A 163 9.79 7.89 -16.11
C GLU A 163 9.60 7.63 -17.61
N LYS A 164 9.15 6.44 -17.99
CA LYS A 164 8.84 6.08 -19.39
C LYS A 164 7.74 6.96 -20.02
N ILE A 165 6.80 7.45 -19.23
CA ILE A 165 5.75 8.36 -19.71
C ILE A 165 6.08 9.83 -19.55
N GLY A 166 7.33 10.16 -19.19
CA GLY A 166 7.87 11.51 -19.16
C GLY A 166 7.97 12.18 -17.80
N TYR A 167 7.84 11.43 -16.70
CA TYR A 167 8.23 11.96 -15.38
C TYR A 167 9.73 12.17 -15.32
N TRP A 168 10.13 13.23 -14.63
CA TRP A 168 11.53 13.63 -14.51
C TRP A 168 12.34 12.63 -13.66
N SER A 169 13.43 12.09 -14.21
CA SER A 169 14.19 11.02 -13.58
C SER A 169 15.22 11.49 -12.53
N ASN A 170 15.64 12.78 -12.61
CA ASN A 170 16.79 13.26 -11.80
C ASN A 170 16.43 13.53 -10.32
N ASN A 171 15.14 13.60 -9.96
CA ASN A 171 14.67 13.85 -8.60
C ASN A 171 13.80 12.73 -8.04
N GLY A 172 13.81 11.56 -8.68
CA GLY A 172 13.04 10.40 -8.26
C GLY A 172 13.83 9.47 -7.31
N CYS A 173 13.28 9.15 -6.15
CA CYS A 173 13.80 8.12 -5.25
C CYS A 173 12.72 7.06 -4.95
N VAL A 174 13.14 5.88 -4.47
CA VAL A 174 12.21 4.82 -4.07
C VAL A 174 12.27 4.65 -2.57
N ILE A 175 11.13 4.83 -1.91
CA ILE A 175 10.91 4.51 -0.50
C ILE A 175 9.72 3.54 -0.45
N PRO A 176 9.94 2.24 -0.19
CA PRO A 176 8.90 1.23 -0.14
C PRO A 176 7.83 1.51 0.91
N ASN A 177 6.68 0.87 0.76
CA ASN A 177 5.69 0.84 1.83
C ASN A 177 6.19 0.06 3.04
N ALA A 178 5.65 0.40 4.20
CA ALA A 178 6.03 -0.19 5.47
C ALA A 178 4.92 -1.03 6.07
N THR A 179 5.32 -2.00 6.88
CA THR A 179 4.40 -2.81 7.69
C THR A 179 4.69 -2.62 9.17
N ASP A 180 3.62 -2.45 9.95
CA ASP A 180 3.70 -2.44 11.41
C ASP A 180 3.83 -3.88 11.95
N SER A 181 5.05 -4.30 12.24
CA SER A 181 5.36 -5.62 12.77
C SER A 181 4.94 -5.82 14.23
N SER A 182 4.48 -4.77 14.92
CA SER A 182 3.86 -4.89 16.24
C SER A 182 2.40 -5.29 16.13
N LEU A 183 1.72 -4.83 15.09
CA LEU A 183 0.33 -5.17 14.80
C LEU A 183 0.22 -6.52 14.07
N PHE A 184 1.11 -6.76 13.10
CA PHE A 184 1.19 -8.03 12.36
C PHE A 184 2.32 -8.87 12.91
N ALA A 185 1.99 -9.88 13.70
CA ALA A 185 2.94 -10.77 14.36
C ALA A 185 2.45 -12.22 14.34
N PRO A 186 3.38 -13.20 14.40
CA PRO A 186 3.00 -14.61 14.52
C PRO A 186 2.11 -14.84 15.75
N SER A 187 1.05 -15.63 15.59
CA SER A 187 0.11 -15.94 16.69
C SER A 187 -0.42 -17.37 16.57
N GLN A 188 -0.04 -18.24 17.50
CA GLN A 188 -0.60 -19.60 17.60
C GLN A 188 -2.08 -19.56 18.00
N GLN A 189 -2.46 -18.57 18.83
CA GLN A 189 -3.86 -18.39 19.20
C GLN A 189 -4.73 -18.04 17.98
N ALA A 190 -4.26 -17.12 17.14
CA ALA A 190 -4.95 -16.79 15.89
C ALA A 190 -5.14 -18.00 14.97
N LYS A 191 -4.12 -18.88 14.88
CA LYS A 191 -4.23 -20.13 14.11
C LYS A 191 -5.35 -21.04 14.61
N LYS A 192 -5.49 -21.19 15.92
CA LYS A 192 -6.56 -21.99 16.55
C LYS A 192 -7.94 -21.35 16.37
N ASP A 193 -8.03 -20.08 16.70
CA ASP A 193 -9.31 -19.34 16.68
C ASP A 193 -9.92 -19.26 15.29
N VAL A 194 -9.10 -18.98 14.26
CA VAL A 194 -9.59 -18.89 12.88
C VAL A 194 -9.99 -20.26 12.34
N ARG A 195 -9.24 -21.32 12.65
CA ARG A 195 -9.65 -22.69 12.27
C ARG A 195 -10.97 -23.08 12.93
N SER A 196 -11.12 -22.81 14.22
CA SER A 196 -12.39 -23.05 14.95
C SER A 196 -13.55 -22.25 14.36
N GLU A 197 -13.34 -20.95 14.03
CA GLU A 197 -14.34 -20.10 13.37
C GLU A 197 -14.81 -20.66 12.02
N LEU A 198 -13.88 -21.28 11.29
CA LEU A 198 -14.16 -21.85 9.97
C LEU A 198 -14.61 -23.33 10.02
N GLY A 199 -14.68 -23.94 11.21
CA GLY A 199 -15.04 -25.35 11.39
C GLY A 199 -13.97 -26.32 10.89
N LEU A 200 -12.69 -25.94 10.96
CA LEU A 200 -11.55 -26.70 10.46
C LEU A 200 -10.79 -27.42 11.58
N ALA A 201 -10.10 -28.51 11.24
CA ALA A 201 -9.19 -29.19 12.14
C ALA A 201 -7.90 -28.37 12.37
N GLU A 202 -7.19 -28.64 13.46
CA GLU A 202 -5.98 -27.91 13.83
C GLU A 202 -4.85 -28.05 12.77
N ASP A 203 -4.79 -29.22 12.12
CA ASP A 203 -3.77 -29.54 11.12
C ASP A 203 -4.18 -29.21 9.67
N ASP A 204 -5.41 -28.74 9.44
CA ASP A 204 -5.84 -28.29 8.12
C ASP A 204 -5.00 -27.09 7.66
N LEU A 205 -4.55 -27.11 6.41
CA LEU A 205 -3.75 -26.06 5.82
C LEU A 205 -4.64 -24.91 5.32
N LEU A 206 -4.21 -23.67 5.58
CA LEU A 206 -4.90 -22.46 5.16
C LEU A 206 -4.05 -21.66 4.17
N ILE A 207 -4.52 -21.58 2.91
CA ILE A 207 -3.94 -20.71 1.88
C ILE A 207 -4.85 -19.49 1.71
N GLY A 208 -4.31 -18.28 1.86
CA GLY A 208 -5.11 -17.06 1.83
C GLY A 208 -4.78 -16.14 0.65
N GLN A 209 -5.81 -15.44 0.14
CA GLN A 209 -5.68 -14.27 -0.71
C GLN A 209 -6.54 -13.13 -0.15
N PHE A 210 -5.89 -12.05 0.30
CA PHE A 210 -6.58 -10.90 0.88
C PHE A 210 -6.50 -9.70 -0.07
N ALA A 211 -7.59 -9.48 -0.80
CA ALA A 211 -7.70 -8.44 -1.80
C ALA A 211 -9.16 -8.15 -2.12
N ARG A 212 -9.50 -6.90 -2.48
CA ARG A 212 -10.82 -6.57 -3.03
C ARG A 212 -11.08 -7.38 -4.30
N PHE A 213 -12.35 -7.67 -4.60
CA PHE A 213 -12.70 -8.27 -5.87
C PHE A 213 -12.47 -7.28 -7.02
N HIS A 214 -11.48 -7.58 -7.86
CA HIS A 214 -11.11 -6.75 -8.99
C HIS A 214 -10.33 -7.59 -10.02
N PRO A 215 -10.48 -7.38 -11.34
CA PRO A 215 -9.74 -8.14 -12.37
C PRO A 215 -8.21 -8.15 -12.16
N MET A 216 -7.66 -7.05 -11.64
CA MET A 216 -6.23 -6.95 -11.32
C MET A 216 -5.78 -8.00 -10.29
N LYS A 217 -6.64 -8.40 -9.35
CA LYS A 217 -6.30 -9.33 -8.25
C LYS A 217 -6.45 -10.80 -8.60
N ASP A 218 -7.05 -11.08 -9.75
CA ASP A 218 -7.13 -12.38 -10.42
C ASP A 218 -7.58 -13.54 -9.51
N HIS A 219 -8.73 -13.34 -8.85
CA HIS A 219 -9.34 -14.39 -8.03
C HIS A 219 -9.64 -15.66 -8.85
N ALA A 220 -9.86 -15.52 -10.16
CA ALA A 220 -10.08 -16.66 -11.03
C ALA A 220 -8.81 -17.54 -11.15
N ASN A 221 -7.63 -16.92 -11.32
CA ASN A 221 -6.36 -17.65 -11.35
C ASN A 221 -6.11 -18.39 -10.03
N PHE A 222 -6.38 -17.73 -8.90
CA PHE A 222 -6.27 -18.34 -7.57
C PHE A 222 -7.20 -19.56 -7.42
N LEU A 223 -8.49 -19.44 -7.79
CA LEU A 223 -9.45 -20.52 -7.65
C LEU A 223 -9.17 -21.70 -8.62
N ASN A 224 -8.71 -21.42 -9.84
CA ASN A 224 -8.27 -22.47 -10.75
C ASN A 224 -7.02 -23.19 -10.19
N ALA A 225 -6.06 -22.48 -9.63
CA ALA A 225 -4.90 -23.09 -8.97
C ALA A 225 -5.31 -23.93 -7.75
N ALA A 226 -6.33 -23.49 -6.99
CA ALA A 226 -6.88 -24.26 -5.87
C ALA A 226 -7.47 -25.59 -6.33
N ARG A 227 -8.19 -25.62 -7.45
CA ARG A 227 -8.72 -26.87 -8.03
C ARG A 227 -7.58 -27.81 -8.43
N LEU A 228 -6.56 -27.29 -9.16
CA LEU A 228 -5.42 -28.09 -9.60
C LEU A 228 -4.63 -28.66 -8.42
N LEU A 229 -4.42 -27.87 -7.37
CA LEU A 229 -3.72 -28.36 -6.18
C LEU A 229 -4.45 -29.53 -5.54
N LEU A 230 -5.76 -29.43 -5.33
CA LEU A 230 -6.56 -30.47 -4.67
C LEU A 230 -6.61 -31.80 -5.44
N GLU A 231 -6.30 -31.82 -6.73
CA GLU A 231 -6.18 -33.03 -7.53
C GLU A 231 -4.89 -33.81 -7.25
N ASN A 232 -3.87 -33.14 -6.69
CA ASN A 232 -2.50 -33.67 -6.62
C ASN A 232 -1.99 -33.88 -5.18
N ILE A 233 -2.73 -33.50 -4.14
CA ILE A 233 -2.29 -33.58 -2.75
C ILE A 233 -3.23 -34.42 -1.89
N ALA A 234 -2.65 -35.04 -0.86
CA ALA A 234 -3.40 -35.81 0.15
C ALA A 234 -3.79 -34.98 1.38
N GLU A 235 -3.13 -33.85 1.61
CA GLU A 235 -3.38 -32.97 2.74
C GLU A 235 -4.73 -32.25 2.63
N ASN A 236 -5.35 -32.00 3.77
CA ASN A 236 -6.58 -31.23 3.83
C ASN A 236 -6.27 -29.74 3.75
N VAL A 237 -6.50 -29.13 2.57
CA VAL A 237 -6.26 -27.71 2.32
C VAL A 237 -7.56 -26.97 2.17
N HIS A 238 -7.63 -25.78 2.78
CA HIS A 238 -8.70 -24.83 2.67
C HIS A 238 -8.18 -23.48 2.18
N PHE A 239 -9.04 -22.73 1.49
CA PHE A 239 -8.72 -21.45 0.88
C PHE A 239 -9.55 -20.35 1.52
N VAL A 240 -8.89 -19.29 1.98
CA VAL A 240 -9.52 -18.16 2.65
C VAL A 240 -9.35 -16.91 1.81
N LEU A 241 -10.47 -16.31 1.39
CA LEU A 241 -10.47 -15.07 0.63
C LEU A 241 -11.19 -13.99 1.43
N ALA A 242 -10.59 -12.80 1.53
CA ALA A 242 -11.16 -11.66 2.23
C ALA A 242 -10.90 -10.35 1.48
N GLY A 243 -11.86 -9.43 1.55
CA GLY A 243 -11.77 -8.11 0.95
C GLY A 243 -13.15 -7.60 0.51
N THR A 244 -13.17 -6.36 0.05
CA THR A 244 -14.40 -5.73 -0.46
C THR A 244 -14.94 -6.53 -1.65
N GLU A 245 -16.23 -6.86 -1.64
CA GLU A 245 -16.93 -7.69 -2.64
C GLU A 245 -16.44 -9.16 -2.72
N VAL A 246 -15.67 -9.64 -1.72
CA VAL A 246 -15.21 -11.04 -1.62
C VAL A 246 -16.10 -11.78 -0.61
N ASN A 247 -17.37 -11.83 -0.87
CA ASN A 247 -18.39 -12.39 0.02
C ASN A 247 -19.39 -13.27 -0.74
N ARG A 248 -20.37 -13.81 -0.01
CA ARG A 248 -21.40 -14.69 -0.57
C ARG A 248 -22.45 -13.97 -1.43
N ASP A 249 -22.42 -12.64 -1.53
CA ASP A 249 -23.29 -11.85 -2.40
C ASP A 249 -22.69 -11.70 -3.81
N ASN A 250 -21.39 -12.00 -3.97
CA ASN A 250 -20.71 -11.94 -5.26
C ASN A 250 -20.99 -13.18 -6.10
N GLN A 251 -21.98 -13.08 -6.98
CA GLN A 251 -22.43 -14.17 -7.83
C GLN A 251 -21.32 -14.71 -8.74
N ILE A 252 -20.43 -13.85 -9.25
CA ILE A 252 -19.32 -14.26 -10.14
C ILE A 252 -18.37 -15.21 -9.40
N LEU A 253 -18.04 -14.90 -8.15
CA LEU A 253 -17.19 -15.78 -7.32
C LEU A 253 -17.92 -17.07 -6.97
N LEU A 254 -19.20 -17.01 -6.60
CA LEU A 254 -19.98 -18.20 -6.24
C LEU A 254 -20.12 -19.18 -7.41
N GLU A 255 -20.47 -18.68 -8.60
CA GLU A 255 -20.57 -19.49 -9.82
C GLU A 255 -19.23 -20.15 -10.16
N LEU A 256 -18.13 -19.42 -10.05
CA LEU A 256 -16.79 -19.97 -10.30
C LEU A 256 -16.41 -21.03 -9.27
N ILE A 257 -16.64 -20.80 -7.97
CA ILE A 257 -16.39 -21.75 -6.89
C ILE A 257 -17.21 -23.03 -7.09
N GLN A 258 -18.49 -22.89 -7.47
CA GLN A 258 -19.37 -24.02 -7.75
C GLN A 258 -18.91 -24.82 -8.98
N LYS A 259 -18.58 -24.11 -10.08
CA LYS A 259 -18.07 -24.73 -11.31
C LYS A 259 -16.80 -25.53 -11.10
N LEU A 260 -15.92 -25.06 -10.19
CA LEU A 260 -14.66 -25.70 -9.85
C LEU A 260 -14.81 -26.75 -8.71
N GLU A 261 -16.02 -26.99 -8.23
CA GLU A 261 -16.32 -27.95 -7.13
C GLU A 261 -15.61 -27.61 -5.82
N LEU A 262 -15.37 -26.30 -5.54
CA LEU A 262 -14.62 -25.82 -4.38
C LEU A 262 -15.49 -25.36 -3.20
N SER A 263 -16.82 -25.57 -3.26
CA SER A 263 -17.78 -25.02 -2.28
C SER A 263 -17.49 -25.39 -0.81
N HIS A 264 -16.87 -26.53 -0.56
CA HIS A 264 -16.52 -27.00 0.78
C HIS A 264 -15.08 -26.65 1.20
N LYS A 265 -14.29 -26.05 0.32
CA LYS A 265 -12.87 -25.73 0.52
C LYS A 265 -12.58 -24.26 0.54
N VAL A 266 -13.48 -23.40 0.00
CA VAL A 266 -13.29 -21.96 -0.10
C VAL A 266 -14.17 -21.22 0.88
N HIS A 267 -13.55 -20.34 1.66
CA HIS A 267 -14.19 -19.49 2.66
C HIS A 267 -14.12 -18.01 2.21
N LEU A 268 -15.28 -17.45 1.86
CA LEU A 268 -15.44 -16.03 1.50
C LEU A 268 -15.80 -15.24 2.76
N LEU A 269 -14.90 -14.41 3.27
CA LEU A 269 -15.07 -13.71 4.54
C LEU A 269 -15.56 -12.26 4.40
N GLY A 270 -15.63 -11.72 3.18
CA GLY A 270 -15.97 -10.32 2.96
C GLY A 270 -14.89 -9.36 3.48
N GLU A 271 -15.30 -8.13 3.73
CA GLU A 271 -14.44 -7.12 4.32
C GLU A 271 -14.30 -7.37 5.82
N ARG A 272 -13.05 -7.44 6.30
CA ARG A 272 -12.71 -7.75 7.69
C ARG A 272 -11.86 -6.66 8.31
N SER A 273 -12.08 -6.39 9.58
CA SER A 273 -11.30 -5.43 10.38
C SER A 273 -10.17 -6.09 11.18
N ASP A 274 -10.22 -7.42 11.36
CA ASP A 274 -9.27 -8.23 12.14
C ASP A 274 -8.18 -8.88 11.28
N MET A 275 -7.72 -8.17 10.24
CA MET A 275 -6.71 -8.66 9.31
C MET A 275 -5.43 -9.19 9.97
N PRO A 276 -4.90 -8.59 11.07
CA PRO A 276 -3.74 -9.15 11.76
C PRO A 276 -3.96 -10.58 12.24
N ARG A 277 -5.15 -10.88 12.81
CA ARG A 277 -5.51 -12.22 13.26
C ARG A 277 -5.67 -13.19 12.10
N LEU A 278 -6.38 -12.79 11.05
CA LEU A 278 -6.57 -13.62 9.85
C LEU A 278 -5.25 -13.92 9.14
N THR A 279 -4.40 -12.93 9.00
CA THR A 279 -3.09 -13.09 8.34
C THR A 279 -2.18 -14.04 9.13
N ALA A 280 -2.13 -13.88 10.46
CA ALA A 280 -1.34 -14.75 11.33
C ALA A 280 -1.84 -16.22 11.36
N ALA A 281 -3.08 -16.45 10.96
CA ALA A 281 -3.67 -17.80 10.92
C ALA A 281 -3.29 -18.61 9.67
N LEU A 282 -2.82 -17.96 8.62
CA LEU A 282 -2.46 -18.60 7.35
C LEU A 282 -1.21 -19.49 7.48
N ASP A 283 -1.14 -20.50 6.61
CA ASP A 283 0.07 -21.27 6.35
C ASP A 283 0.80 -20.79 5.09
N ILE A 284 0.06 -20.24 4.13
CA ILE A 284 0.59 -19.63 2.90
C ILE A 284 -0.25 -18.41 2.56
N MET A 285 0.39 -17.27 2.32
CA MET A 285 -0.23 -16.09 1.72
C MET A 285 0.00 -16.07 0.22
N THR A 286 -1.01 -15.68 -0.54
CA THR A 286 -0.91 -15.56 -2.00
C THR A 286 -1.25 -14.15 -2.45
N VAL A 287 -0.45 -13.62 -3.37
CA VAL A 287 -0.78 -12.44 -4.17
C VAL A 287 -0.77 -12.85 -5.63
N ALA A 288 -1.95 -13.19 -6.17
CA ALA A 288 -2.12 -13.72 -7.53
C ALA A 288 -2.35 -12.63 -8.59
N SER A 289 -1.99 -11.39 -8.31
CA SER A 289 -2.34 -10.25 -9.19
C SER A 289 -1.88 -10.46 -10.63
N ALA A 290 -2.76 -10.14 -11.59
CA ALA A 290 -2.48 -10.25 -13.01
C ALA A 290 -1.66 -9.06 -13.55
N TYR A 291 -1.76 -7.90 -12.90
CA TYR A 291 -1.08 -6.64 -13.28
C TYR A 291 -1.25 -5.58 -12.19
N GLY A 292 -0.53 -4.45 -12.32
CA GLY A 292 -0.86 -3.21 -11.60
C GLY A 292 -0.46 -3.14 -10.13
N GLU A 293 0.34 -4.06 -9.62
CA GLU A 293 0.91 -3.94 -8.27
C GLU A 293 2.07 -2.95 -8.27
N ALA A 294 2.09 -2.07 -7.28
CA ALA A 294 3.28 -1.28 -6.96
C ALA A 294 4.04 -1.97 -5.82
N PHE A 295 3.45 -1.94 -4.63
CA PHE A 295 3.95 -2.58 -3.42
C PHE A 295 2.76 -3.09 -2.60
N PRO A 296 2.36 -4.35 -2.75
CA PRO A 296 1.19 -4.88 -2.05
C PRO A 296 1.43 -4.99 -0.54
N LEU A 297 0.73 -4.17 0.24
CA LEU A 297 0.86 -4.13 1.71
C LEU A 297 0.63 -5.48 2.36
N VAL A 298 -0.29 -6.29 1.82
CA VAL A 298 -0.61 -7.63 2.34
C VAL A 298 0.59 -8.58 2.37
N LEU A 299 1.60 -8.35 1.50
CA LEU A 299 2.85 -9.12 1.54
C LEU A 299 3.64 -8.81 2.81
N GLY A 300 3.90 -7.54 3.08
CA GLY A 300 4.60 -7.14 4.30
C GLY A 300 3.85 -7.60 5.56
N GLU A 301 2.52 -7.57 5.53
CA GLU A 301 1.66 -8.06 6.61
C GLU A 301 1.84 -9.56 6.86
N ALA A 302 1.81 -10.38 5.80
CA ALA A 302 2.04 -11.81 5.88
C ALA A 302 3.48 -12.14 6.29
N MET A 303 4.45 -11.47 5.70
CA MET A 303 5.86 -11.60 6.06
C MET A 303 6.10 -11.25 7.53
N SER A 304 5.46 -10.20 8.06
CA SER A 304 5.51 -9.86 9.48
C SER A 304 4.92 -10.94 10.38
N CYS A 305 3.89 -11.65 9.92
CA CYS A 305 3.30 -12.78 10.62
C CYS A 305 4.10 -14.10 10.48
N ALA A 306 5.27 -14.08 9.85
CA ALA A 306 6.07 -15.25 9.51
C ALA A 306 5.31 -16.27 8.64
N VAL A 307 4.48 -15.77 7.71
CA VAL A 307 3.72 -16.58 6.76
C VAL A 307 4.46 -16.57 5.41
N PRO A 308 4.88 -17.74 4.89
CA PRO A 308 5.47 -17.87 3.57
C PRO A 308 4.53 -17.34 2.48
N CYS A 309 5.09 -16.67 1.46
CA CYS A 309 4.32 -16.03 0.42
C CYS A 309 4.57 -16.68 -0.96
N VAL A 310 3.49 -16.82 -1.74
CA VAL A 310 3.56 -17.12 -3.17
C VAL A 310 3.00 -15.90 -3.92
N VAL A 311 3.77 -15.37 -4.86
CA VAL A 311 3.41 -14.13 -5.55
C VAL A 311 3.55 -14.29 -7.06
N THR A 312 2.70 -13.62 -7.80
CA THR A 312 2.93 -13.44 -9.24
C THR A 312 4.03 -12.39 -9.47
N ASP A 313 4.79 -12.56 -10.54
CA ASP A 313 5.85 -11.62 -10.97
C ASP A 313 5.22 -10.34 -11.56
N VAL A 314 4.62 -9.55 -10.68
CA VAL A 314 3.95 -8.30 -11.02
C VAL A 314 4.43 -7.19 -10.09
N GLY A 315 4.85 -6.08 -10.66
CA GLY A 315 5.44 -4.98 -9.91
C GLY A 315 6.70 -5.41 -9.16
N ASP A 316 6.83 -4.97 -7.93
CA ASP A 316 7.96 -5.34 -7.08
C ASP A 316 7.69 -6.57 -6.18
N SER A 317 6.58 -7.33 -6.42
CA SER A 317 6.20 -8.47 -5.57
C SER A 317 7.31 -9.51 -5.46
N GLY A 318 7.99 -9.84 -6.58
CA GLY A 318 9.11 -10.76 -6.60
C GLY A 318 10.31 -10.25 -5.79
N TRP A 319 10.64 -8.95 -5.90
CA TRP A 319 11.70 -8.34 -5.12
C TRP A 319 11.36 -8.30 -3.62
N ILE A 320 10.10 -8.05 -3.27
CA ILE A 320 9.65 -8.02 -1.86
C ILE A 320 9.90 -9.37 -1.19
N VAL A 321 9.43 -10.47 -1.78
CA VAL A 321 9.61 -11.80 -1.18
C VAL A 321 11.04 -12.32 -1.32
N GLY A 322 11.76 -11.93 -2.38
CA GLY A 322 13.13 -12.37 -2.65
C GLY A 322 13.25 -13.91 -2.64
N ASN A 323 14.30 -14.43 -2.02
CA ASN A 323 14.52 -15.86 -1.87
C ASN A 323 13.73 -16.51 -0.71
N THR A 324 12.89 -15.75 -0.02
CA THR A 324 12.08 -16.23 1.11
C THR A 324 10.63 -16.52 0.74
N GLY A 325 10.27 -16.46 -0.54
CA GLY A 325 8.96 -16.80 -1.08
C GLY A 325 9.06 -17.59 -2.39
N ARG A 326 7.94 -17.67 -3.10
CA ARG A 326 7.88 -18.23 -4.45
C ARG A 326 7.32 -17.18 -5.41
N VAL A 327 7.91 -17.08 -6.59
CA VAL A 327 7.52 -16.15 -7.64
C VAL A 327 7.09 -16.94 -8.85
N VAL A 328 5.89 -16.68 -9.37
CA VAL A 328 5.30 -17.40 -10.49
C VAL A 328 4.84 -16.41 -11.58
N PRO A 329 4.73 -16.85 -12.85
CA PRO A 329 4.16 -16.00 -13.90
C PRO A 329 2.71 -15.61 -13.56
N PRO A 330 2.26 -14.37 -13.88
CA PRO A 330 0.87 -13.99 -13.74
C PRO A 330 -0.04 -14.77 -14.68
N ARG A 331 -1.31 -14.96 -14.29
CA ARG A 331 -2.32 -15.71 -15.06
C ARG A 331 -1.92 -17.15 -15.38
N ASN A 332 -1.17 -17.77 -14.50
CA ASN A 332 -0.73 -19.16 -14.63
C ASN A 332 -1.13 -19.96 -13.38
N SER A 333 -2.30 -20.58 -13.44
CA SER A 333 -2.84 -21.36 -12.33
C SER A 333 -2.02 -22.62 -12.01
N GLU A 334 -1.40 -23.23 -13.02
CA GLU A 334 -0.56 -24.40 -12.85
C GLU A 334 0.72 -24.06 -12.07
N ALA A 335 1.42 -23.00 -12.48
CA ALA A 335 2.61 -22.53 -11.77
C ALA A 335 2.28 -22.12 -10.33
N LEU A 336 1.10 -21.52 -10.09
CA LEU A 336 0.65 -21.13 -8.77
C LEU A 336 0.36 -22.36 -7.90
N ALA A 337 -0.33 -23.38 -8.43
CA ALA A 337 -0.60 -24.63 -7.74
C ALA A 337 0.70 -25.39 -7.38
N ASN A 338 1.64 -25.47 -8.32
CA ASN A 338 2.95 -26.09 -8.11
C ASN A 338 3.74 -25.38 -7.00
N ALA A 339 3.73 -24.06 -6.98
CA ALA A 339 4.41 -23.29 -5.94
C ALA A 339 3.79 -23.51 -4.55
N TRP A 340 2.47 -23.67 -4.45
CA TRP A 340 1.82 -24.07 -3.20
C TRP A 340 2.21 -25.50 -2.80
N GLN A 341 2.21 -26.43 -3.75
CA GLN A 341 2.60 -27.82 -3.50
C GLN A 341 4.04 -27.90 -2.94
N GLU A 342 5.00 -27.19 -3.55
CA GLU A 342 6.36 -27.09 -3.04
C GLU A 342 6.40 -26.64 -1.57
N LEU A 343 5.60 -25.60 -1.20
CA LEU A 343 5.56 -25.12 0.18
C LEU A 343 4.88 -26.12 1.13
N ILE A 344 3.91 -26.89 0.65
CA ILE A 344 3.25 -27.94 1.42
C ILE A 344 4.23 -29.09 1.69
N GLU A 345 4.97 -29.53 0.67
CA GLU A 345 5.97 -30.60 0.74
C GLU A 345 7.16 -30.29 1.68
N LEU A 346 7.43 -29.00 1.96
CA LEU A 346 8.38 -28.62 3.03
C LEU A 346 7.95 -29.09 4.42
N GLY A 347 6.70 -29.51 4.58
CA GLY A 347 6.11 -29.84 5.87
C GLY A 347 6.00 -28.62 6.81
N LYS A 348 5.42 -28.81 7.99
CA LYS A 348 5.22 -27.73 8.98
C LYS A 348 6.53 -27.09 9.42
N GLN A 349 7.58 -27.89 9.63
CA GLN A 349 8.88 -27.37 10.07
C GLN A 349 9.55 -26.52 8.99
N GLY A 350 9.56 -26.99 7.74
CA GLY A 350 10.16 -26.24 6.63
C GLY A 350 9.42 -24.93 6.36
N ARG A 351 8.08 -24.91 6.40
CA ARG A 351 7.30 -23.67 6.29
C ARG A 351 7.58 -22.71 7.44
N ASN A 352 7.77 -23.18 8.67
CA ASN A 352 8.13 -22.33 9.81
C ASN A 352 9.52 -21.69 9.64
N ILE A 353 10.51 -22.44 9.14
CA ILE A 353 11.86 -21.92 8.85
C ILE A 353 11.77 -20.83 7.76
N LEU A 354 11.06 -21.10 6.68
CA LEU A 354 10.87 -20.15 5.60
C LEU A 354 10.08 -18.91 6.08
N GLY A 355 9.04 -19.10 6.88
CA GLY A 355 8.27 -18.03 7.49
C GLY A 355 9.12 -17.13 8.39
N GLN A 356 10.04 -17.68 9.17
CA GLN A 356 10.96 -16.87 9.97
C GLN A 356 11.93 -16.10 9.09
N ALA A 357 12.44 -16.70 8.01
CA ALA A 357 13.31 -16.02 7.06
C ALA A 357 12.59 -14.84 6.37
N THR A 358 11.32 -15.04 5.98
CA THR A 358 10.50 -13.99 5.36
C THR A 358 10.21 -12.85 6.35
N ARG A 359 9.96 -13.16 7.64
CA ARG A 359 9.80 -12.14 8.68
C ARG A 359 11.07 -11.34 8.91
N ASN A 360 12.23 -11.99 8.97
CA ASN A 360 13.53 -11.31 9.14
C ASN A 360 13.78 -10.34 7.99
N ARG A 361 13.55 -10.76 6.73
CA ARG A 361 13.64 -9.91 5.56
C ARG A 361 12.70 -8.70 5.64
N ASN A 362 11.44 -8.90 6.05
CA ASN A 362 10.50 -7.79 6.21
C ASN A 362 10.94 -6.79 7.29
N THR A 363 11.43 -7.29 8.42
CA THR A 363 11.93 -6.44 9.52
C THR A 363 13.13 -5.61 9.09
N GLU A 364 14.04 -6.20 8.32
CA GLU A 364 15.23 -5.52 7.83
C GLU A 364 14.92 -4.44 6.79
N LEU A 365 14.06 -4.76 5.80
CA LEU A 365 13.89 -3.90 4.62
C LEU A 365 12.64 -3.02 4.66
N PHE A 366 11.56 -3.46 5.35
CA PHE A 366 10.23 -2.87 5.25
C PHE A 366 9.59 -2.56 6.60
N SER A 367 10.36 -2.58 7.70
CA SER A 367 9.83 -2.20 9.01
C SER A 367 9.38 -0.74 9.00
N LEU A 368 8.30 -0.46 9.73
CA LEU A 368 7.74 0.88 9.79
C LEU A 368 8.75 1.92 10.28
N ASP A 369 9.54 1.59 11.30
CA ASP A 369 10.55 2.50 11.84
C ASP A 369 11.67 2.81 10.81
N SER A 370 12.13 1.79 10.06
CA SER A 370 13.15 1.97 9.00
C SER A 370 12.63 2.83 7.85
N ILE A 371 11.41 2.59 7.41
CA ILE A 371 10.82 3.33 6.30
C ILE A 371 10.50 4.78 6.70
N VAL A 372 9.96 5.01 7.90
CA VAL A 372 9.74 6.37 8.43
C VAL A 372 11.06 7.14 8.51
N ALA A 373 12.13 6.52 8.99
CA ALA A 373 13.45 7.15 9.03
C ALA A 373 13.94 7.59 7.64
N ARG A 374 13.63 6.82 6.57
CA ARG A 374 13.97 7.21 5.18
C ARG A 374 13.16 8.42 4.71
N TYR A 375 11.87 8.50 5.05
CA TYR A 375 11.05 9.68 4.77
C TYR A 375 11.58 10.91 5.51
N GLU A 376 11.91 10.76 6.79
CA GLU A 376 12.46 11.86 7.60
C GLU A 376 13.82 12.35 7.09
N GLU A 377 14.67 11.45 6.61
CA GLU A 377 15.94 11.81 5.98
C GLU A 377 15.70 12.63 4.70
N GLU A 378 14.74 12.21 3.87
CA GLU A 378 14.37 12.96 2.67
C GLU A 378 13.82 14.36 3.01
N TYR A 379 13.00 14.49 4.07
CA TYR A 379 12.53 15.80 4.54
C TYR A 379 13.69 16.68 5.00
N LYS A 380 14.64 16.14 5.76
CA LYS A 380 15.83 16.88 6.22
C LYS A 380 16.67 17.36 5.05
N ASN A 381 16.92 16.49 4.08
CA ASN A 381 17.70 16.82 2.89
C ASN A 381 17.09 17.98 2.13
N VAL A 382 15.78 17.93 1.86
CA VAL A 382 15.05 18.96 1.12
C VAL A 382 14.98 20.28 1.90
N LEU A 383 14.71 20.24 3.21
CA LEU A 383 14.67 21.42 4.07
C LEU A 383 16.04 22.10 4.20
N SER A 384 17.11 21.30 4.34
CA SER A 384 18.48 21.81 4.44
C SER A 384 18.91 22.53 3.15
N GLN A 385 18.61 21.96 1.99
CA GLN A 385 18.87 22.59 0.69
C GLN A 385 18.11 23.91 0.52
N GLN A 386 16.88 23.99 1.05
CA GLN A 386 16.09 25.23 1.01
C GLN A 386 16.70 26.32 1.89
N LEU A 387 17.19 26.00 3.08
CA LEU A 387 17.84 26.95 3.99
C LEU A 387 19.14 27.51 3.39
N GLN A 388 19.91 26.68 2.68
CA GLN A 388 21.14 27.11 2.00
C GLN A 388 20.88 28.03 0.79
N LYS A 389 19.71 27.93 0.15
CA LYS A 389 19.32 28.79 -1.00
C LYS A 389 18.69 30.12 -0.60
N GLN A 390 18.34 30.32 0.66
CA GLN A 390 17.88 31.62 1.16
C GLN A 390 19.14 32.45 1.49
N PRO A 391 19.38 33.59 0.79
CA PRO A 391 20.47 34.46 1.18
C PRO A 391 20.22 34.92 2.63
N ALA A 392 21.29 34.94 3.42
CA ALA A 392 21.23 35.52 4.76
C ALA A 392 20.64 36.92 4.62
N LEU A 393 19.47 37.14 5.22
CA LEU A 393 18.95 38.49 5.38
C LEU A 393 19.94 39.23 6.28
N VAL A 394 20.83 40.00 5.67
CA VAL A 394 21.74 40.94 6.33
C VAL A 394 20.95 42.19 6.73
#